data_6170e053cdd5384f783e92bd05e5cba4
#
_entry.id   6170e053cdd5384f783e92bd05e5cba4
#
_cell.length_a   1.000
_cell.length_b   1.000
_cell.length_c   1.000
_cell.angle_alpha   90.00
_cell.angle_beta   90.00
_cell.angle_gamma   90.00
#
_symmetry.space_group_name_H-M   'P 1'
#
loop_
_entity.id
_entity.type
_entity.pdbx_description
1 polymer ?
#
loop_
_entity_poly.entity_id
_entity_poly.type
_entity_poly.pdbx_seq_one_letter_code
_entity_poly.pdbx_strand_id
1 'polypeptide(L)'
;LKIDLRFVRDITRNSANASIVKAIVALGHSLGLEVLAEGVEDTGQARFLRSLQCDSMQGYLLSRPLSADDLSVFMAAYGPMHLPLENESLSTILLVDDETSILASLRRVLRAENYRILTASSGEEALNLLALHPVGVVLSDQRMPGMSGSELLAQVRAMYPKTVRMVLSGYTGLDSLTEAINRGEISRFLTKPWQNDDIIEAVRDAFRRYAQSVGSGS
;
A
#
# COMPACT_ATOMS: atom_id res chain seq x y z
N LEU A 1 17.14 -15.00 -11.91
CA LEU A 1 17.24 -13.57 -12.20
C LEU A 1 17.40 -12.79 -10.90
N LYS A 2 18.32 -11.78 -10.85
CA LYS A 2 18.52 -10.99 -9.64
C LYS A 2 18.05 -9.56 -9.89
N ILE A 3 17.28 -9.03 -8.93
CA ILE A 3 16.84 -7.63 -8.90
C ILE A 3 17.86 -6.85 -8.08
N ASP A 4 18.47 -5.82 -8.68
CA ASP A 4 19.47 -4.96 -8.03
C ASP A 4 18.85 -4.16 -6.88
N LEU A 5 19.59 -4.04 -5.79
CA LEU A 5 19.18 -3.33 -4.57
C LEU A 5 18.72 -1.87 -4.82
N ARG A 6 19.21 -1.21 -5.89
CA ARG A 6 18.83 0.16 -6.25
C ARG A 6 17.33 0.28 -6.57
N PHE A 7 16.72 -0.77 -7.11
CA PHE A 7 15.28 -0.81 -7.38
C PHE A 7 14.48 -1.21 -6.15
N VAL A 8 15.07 -2.02 -5.26
CA VAL A 8 14.40 -2.50 -4.04
C VAL A 8 14.37 -1.43 -2.95
N ARG A 9 15.43 -0.60 -2.82
CA ARG A 9 15.56 0.41 -1.76
C ARG A 9 14.31 1.29 -1.60
N ASP A 10 13.82 1.85 -2.70
CA ASP A 10 12.71 2.81 -2.69
C ASP A 10 11.40 2.23 -3.24
N ILE A 11 11.28 0.90 -3.31
CA ILE A 11 10.16 0.20 -3.93
C ILE A 11 8.80 0.54 -3.31
N THR A 12 8.77 0.90 -2.03
CA THR A 12 7.56 1.23 -1.29
C THR A 12 7.15 2.70 -1.40
N ARG A 13 8.06 3.56 -1.92
CA ARG A 13 7.87 5.03 -2.00
C ARG A 13 7.91 5.57 -3.43
N ASN A 14 8.45 4.79 -4.36
CA ASN A 14 8.67 5.20 -5.74
C ASN A 14 7.92 4.26 -6.69
N SER A 15 6.84 4.76 -7.28
CA SER A 15 5.99 3.99 -8.19
C SER A 15 6.72 3.54 -9.47
N ALA A 16 7.75 4.28 -9.92
CA ALA A 16 8.56 3.87 -11.08
C ALA A 16 9.40 2.63 -10.71
N ASN A 17 10.09 2.64 -9.56
CA ASN A 17 10.84 1.47 -9.09
C ASN A 17 9.91 0.27 -8.84
N ALA A 18 8.74 0.49 -8.25
CA ALA A 18 7.73 -0.53 -8.06
C ALA A 18 7.27 -1.17 -9.39
N SER A 19 7.05 -0.34 -10.42
CA SER A 19 6.66 -0.80 -11.77
C SER A 19 7.78 -1.59 -12.45
N ILE A 20 9.04 -1.14 -12.31
CA ILE A 20 10.22 -1.85 -12.83
C ILE A 20 10.34 -3.23 -12.18
N VAL A 21 10.29 -3.30 -10.84
CA VAL A 21 10.40 -4.57 -10.12
C VAL A 21 9.28 -5.52 -10.50
N LYS A 22 8.04 -5.02 -10.61
CA LYS A 22 6.89 -5.80 -11.08
C LYS A 22 7.13 -6.38 -12.48
N ALA A 23 7.65 -5.57 -13.39
CA ALA A 23 7.97 -6.02 -14.75
C ALA A 23 9.09 -7.07 -14.76
N ILE A 24 10.14 -6.90 -13.93
CA ILE A 24 11.25 -7.85 -13.81
C ILE A 24 10.74 -9.20 -13.28
N VAL A 25 9.91 -9.21 -12.24
CA VAL A 25 9.34 -10.45 -11.67
C VAL A 25 8.50 -11.17 -12.74
N ALA A 26 7.58 -10.45 -13.38
CA ALA A 26 6.72 -11.01 -14.43
C ALA A 26 7.53 -11.57 -15.61
N LEU A 27 8.57 -10.86 -16.05
CA LEU A 27 9.47 -11.32 -17.13
C LEU A 27 10.26 -12.57 -16.69
N GLY A 28 10.83 -12.57 -15.47
CA GLY A 28 11.53 -13.72 -14.93
C GLY A 28 10.67 -14.98 -14.96
N HIS A 29 9.46 -14.89 -14.42
CA HIS A 29 8.52 -16.01 -14.39
C HIS A 29 8.09 -16.45 -15.80
N SER A 30 7.88 -15.51 -16.74
CA SER A 30 7.54 -15.85 -18.12
C SER A 30 8.64 -16.63 -18.86
N LEU A 31 9.89 -16.44 -18.40
CA LEU A 31 11.08 -17.16 -18.90
C LEU A 31 11.40 -18.43 -18.10
N GLY A 32 10.58 -18.80 -17.11
CA GLY A 32 10.82 -19.95 -16.24
C GLY A 32 12.02 -19.78 -15.30
N LEU A 33 12.39 -18.52 -14.98
CA LEU A 33 13.49 -18.20 -14.09
C LEU A 33 12.99 -17.89 -12.68
N GLU A 34 13.71 -18.35 -11.66
CA GLU A 34 13.55 -17.87 -10.29
C GLU A 34 14.07 -16.43 -10.16
N VAL A 35 13.35 -15.60 -9.41
CA VAL A 35 13.67 -14.20 -9.19
C VAL A 35 14.09 -13.97 -7.74
N LEU A 36 15.31 -13.45 -7.55
CA LEU A 36 15.86 -13.05 -6.25
C LEU A 36 15.92 -11.53 -6.14
N ALA A 37 15.31 -10.96 -5.10
CA ALA A 37 15.45 -9.55 -4.76
C ALA A 37 16.60 -9.34 -3.76
N GLU A 38 17.52 -8.43 -4.09
CA GLU A 38 18.65 -8.08 -3.23
C GLU A 38 18.39 -6.79 -2.46
N GLY A 39 19.00 -6.66 -1.28
CA GLY A 39 18.96 -5.43 -0.47
C GLY A 39 17.60 -5.18 0.18
N VAL A 40 16.91 -6.23 0.61
CA VAL A 40 15.69 -6.11 1.41
C VAL A 40 16.05 -5.75 2.85
N GLU A 41 15.70 -4.53 3.26
CA GLU A 41 16.10 -3.95 4.56
C GLU A 41 14.93 -3.78 5.53
N ASP A 42 13.68 -3.72 5.01
CA ASP A 42 12.48 -3.55 5.84
C ASP A 42 11.33 -4.47 5.46
N THR A 43 10.38 -4.60 6.38
CA THR A 43 9.20 -5.48 6.21
C THR A 43 8.25 -5.00 5.12
N GLY A 44 8.21 -3.70 4.81
CA GLY A 44 7.41 -3.14 3.73
C GLY A 44 7.92 -3.59 2.36
N GLN A 45 9.23 -3.55 2.15
CA GLN A 45 9.88 -4.07 0.94
C GLN A 45 9.59 -5.57 0.79
N ALA A 46 9.79 -6.35 1.85
CA ALA A 46 9.55 -7.79 1.83
C ALA A 46 8.08 -8.13 1.51
N ARG A 47 7.14 -7.40 2.11
CA ARG A 47 5.70 -7.56 1.87
C ARG A 47 5.32 -7.23 0.43
N PHE A 48 5.86 -6.13 -0.11
CA PHE A 48 5.63 -5.74 -1.50
C PHE A 48 6.16 -6.79 -2.48
N LEU A 49 7.41 -7.25 -2.31
CA LEU A 49 8.02 -8.29 -3.14
C LEU A 49 7.23 -9.61 -3.09
N ARG A 50 6.75 -9.99 -1.90
CA ARG A 50 5.90 -11.18 -1.75
C ARG A 50 4.55 -11.03 -2.46
N SER A 51 3.94 -9.83 -2.44
CA SER A 51 2.71 -9.57 -3.19
C SER A 51 2.87 -9.74 -4.71
N LEU A 52 4.10 -9.58 -5.20
CA LEU A 52 4.49 -9.84 -6.60
C LEU A 52 4.89 -11.31 -6.83
N GLN A 53 4.84 -12.16 -5.81
CA GLN A 53 5.30 -13.56 -5.87
C GLN A 53 6.81 -13.71 -6.18
N CYS A 54 7.66 -12.76 -5.74
CA CYS A 54 9.11 -12.89 -5.86
C CYS A 54 9.58 -14.14 -5.11
N ASP A 55 10.37 -15.00 -5.76
CA ASP A 55 10.70 -16.35 -5.27
C ASP A 55 11.65 -16.33 -4.08
N SER A 56 12.60 -15.40 -4.06
CA SER A 56 13.63 -15.32 -3.03
C SER A 56 13.98 -13.88 -2.70
N MET A 57 14.42 -13.66 -1.46
CA MET A 57 14.80 -12.35 -0.95
C MET A 57 16.11 -12.45 -0.17
N GLN A 58 16.98 -11.46 -0.33
CA GLN A 58 18.25 -11.34 0.39
C GLN A 58 18.42 -9.90 0.88
N GLY A 59 18.85 -9.71 2.14
CA GLY A 59 19.13 -8.39 2.68
C GLY A 59 19.20 -8.36 4.20
N TYR A 60 19.46 -7.17 4.74
CA TYR A 60 19.67 -6.97 6.19
C TYR A 60 18.42 -7.12 7.03
N LEU A 61 17.25 -7.16 6.43
CA LEU A 61 16.03 -7.57 7.13
C LEU A 61 16.14 -9.00 7.67
N LEU A 62 16.80 -9.90 6.94
CA LEU A 62 16.96 -11.30 7.31
C LEU A 62 18.18 -11.48 8.22
N SER A 63 19.34 -11.10 7.73
CA SER A 63 20.61 -11.11 8.47
C SER A 63 21.67 -10.27 7.75
N ARG A 64 22.61 -9.73 8.49
CA ARG A 64 23.89 -9.29 7.92
C ARG A 64 24.70 -10.52 7.49
N PRO A 65 25.71 -10.37 6.62
CA PRO A 65 26.60 -11.49 6.28
C PRO A 65 27.17 -12.16 7.53
N LEU A 66 27.03 -13.47 7.62
CA LEU A 66 27.48 -14.29 8.73
C LEU A 66 28.67 -15.15 8.31
N SER A 67 29.53 -15.53 9.25
CA SER A 67 30.49 -16.60 9.05
C SER A 67 29.78 -17.94 8.87
N ALA A 68 30.44 -18.95 8.35
CA ALA A 68 29.84 -20.29 8.17
C ALA A 68 29.37 -20.89 9.49
N ASP A 69 30.12 -20.67 10.58
CA ASP A 69 29.78 -21.15 11.90
C ASP A 69 28.56 -20.42 12.49
N ASP A 70 28.54 -19.08 12.38
CA ASP A 70 27.40 -18.26 12.82
C ASP A 70 26.12 -18.57 12.01
N LEU A 71 26.27 -18.84 10.70
CA LEU A 71 25.14 -19.22 9.84
C LEU A 71 24.51 -20.54 10.33
N SER A 72 25.32 -21.51 10.70
CA SER A 72 24.83 -22.79 11.22
C SER A 72 24.02 -22.60 12.50
N VAL A 73 24.49 -21.75 13.41
CA VAL A 73 23.77 -21.38 14.64
C VAL A 73 22.49 -20.61 14.32
N PHE A 74 22.55 -19.67 13.40
CA PHE A 74 21.40 -18.89 12.95
C PHE A 74 20.30 -19.78 12.37
N MET A 75 20.65 -20.69 11.46
CA MET A 75 19.68 -21.61 10.87
C MET A 75 19.05 -22.56 11.90
N ALA A 76 19.82 -23.03 12.86
CA ALA A 76 19.31 -23.87 13.94
C ALA A 76 18.35 -23.12 14.89
N ALA A 77 18.61 -21.83 15.15
CA ALA A 77 17.81 -21.01 16.05
C ALA A 77 16.51 -20.49 15.41
N TYR A 78 16.55 -20.13 14.14
CA TYR A 78 15.43 -19.44 13.48
C TYR A 78 14.60 -20.35 12.56
N GLY A 79 15.14 -21.49 12.11
CA GLY A 79 14.45 -22.38 11.19
C GLY A 79 14.05 -21.69 9.87
N PRO A 80 13.03 -22.17 9.15
CA PRO A 80 12.44 -21.45 8.03
C PRO A 80 11.81 -20.16 8.52
N MET A 81 12.38 -19.00 8.14
CA MET A 81 11.87 -17.70 8.57
C MET A 81 10.50 -17.44 7.96
N HIS A 82 9.49 -17.51 8.78
CA HIS A 82 8.16 -17.03 8.45
C HIS A 82 8.13 -15.54 8.79
N LEU A 83 8.27 -14.68 7.77
CA LEU A 83 7.91 -13.28 7.94
C LEU A 83 6.44 -13.25 8.39
N PRO A 84 6.10 -12.65 9.55
CA PRO A 84 4.72 -12.55 10.01
C PRO A 84 3.98 -11.58 9.08
N LEU A 85 3.54 -12.09 7.95
CA LEU A 85 2.64 -11.42 7.04
C LEU A 85 1.25 -11.92 7.40
N GLU A 86 0.79 -11.52 8.60
CA GLU A 86 -0.52 -11.89 9.07
C GLU A 86 -1.57 -11.54 8.00
N ASN A 87 -2.54 -12.43 7.83
CA ASN A 87 -3.83 -12.14 7.21
C ASN A 87 -4.57 -11.13 8.10
N GLU A 88 -4.00 -9.92 8.25
CA GLU A 88 -4.69 -8.83 8.89
C GLU A 88 -5.90 -8.47 8.02
N SER A 89 -7.04 -8.55 8.65
CA SER A 89 -8.38 -8.47 8.10
C SER A 89 -8.48 -7.50 6.92
N LEU A 90 -9.20 -7.92 5.89
CA LEU A 90 -9.59 -7.17 4.68
C LEU A 90 -10.26 -5.80 4.96
N SER A 91 -10.33 -5.37 6.21
CA SER A 91 -11.10 -4.22 6.70
C SER A 91 -10.23 -3.07 7.22
N THR A 92 -9.01 -2.90 6.69
CA THR A 92 -8.15 -1.76 7.07
C THR A 92 -8.40 -0.58 6.14
N ILE A 93 -8.74 0.59 6.72
CA ILE A 93 -8.83 1.88 6.01
C ILE A 93 -7.67 2.79 6.42
N LEU A 94 -7.08 3.47 5.44
CA LEU A 94 -6.10 4.52 5.65
C LEU A 94 -6.75 5.88 5.35
N LEU A 95 -6.77 6.75 6.36
CA LEU A 95 -7.22 8.14 6.27
C LEU A 95 -6.01 9.05 6.15
N VAL A 96 -6.00 9.93 5.15
CA VAL A 96 -4.86 10.81 4.86
C VAL A 96 -5.34 12.25 4.76
N ASP A 97 -4.86 13.10 5.67
CA ASP A 97 -5.19 14.54 5.71
C ASP A 97 -4.11 15.25 6.56
N ASP A 98 -3.60 16.40 6.14
CA ASP A 98 -2.62 17.17 6.91
C ASP A 98 -3.25 17.86 8.11
N GLU A 99 -4.58 18.00 8.14
CA GLU A 99 -5.32 18.50 9.28
C GLU A 99 -5.68 17.38 10.27
N THR A 100 -5.00 17.31 11.41
CA THR A 100 -5.27 16.31 12.47
C THR A 100 -6.70 16.34 13.00
N SER A 101 -7.38 17.50 12.97
CA SER A 101 -8.78 17.69 13.33
C SER A 101 -9.73 16.92 12.40
N ILE A 102 -9.43 16.90 11.10
CA ILE A 102 -10.17 16.14 10.09
C ILE A 102 -10.00 14.65 10.34
N LEU A 103 -8.75 14.18 10.51
CA LEU A 103 -8.46 12.78 10.85
C LEU A 103 -9.20 12.33 12.11
N ALA A 104 -9.21 13.16 13.16
CA ALA A 104 -9.94 12.85 14.40
C ALA A 104 -11.46 12.76 14.17
N SER A 105 -12.01 13.64 13.33
CA SER A 105 -13.43 13.63 12.97
C SER A 105 -13.82 12.38 12.17
N LEU A 106 -13.05 12.02 11.15
CA LEU A 106 -13.27 10.82 10.35
C LEU A 106 -13.13 9.53 11.18
N ARG A 107 -12.13 9.46 12.07
CA ARG A 107 -11.99 8.33 13.01
C ARG A 107 -13.21 8.18 13.91
N ARG A 108 -13.77 9.31 14.41
CA ARG A 108 -14.98 9.28 15.24
C ARG A 108 -16.19 8.78 14.46
N VAL A 109 -16.37 9.23 13.22
CA VAL A 109 -17.46 8.79 12.33
C VAL A 109 -17.39 7.29 12.06
N LEU A 110 -16.19 6.76 11.79
CA LEU A 110 -15.99 5.36 11.42
C LEU A 110 -15.78 4.42 12.63
N ARG A 111 -15.77 4.95 13.86
CA ARG A 111 -15.46 4.13 15.06
C ARG A 111 -16.41 2.95 15.28
N ALA A 112 -17.67 3.09 14.88
CA ALA A 112 -18.70 2.06 15.05
C ALA A 112 -18.64 0.96 14.00
N GLU A 113 -17.86 1.14 12.92
CA GLU A 113 -17.87 0.28 11.74
C GLU A 113 -16.93 -0.93 11.82
N ASN A 114 -16.25 -1.12 12.95
CA ASN A 114 -15.31 -2.24 13.17
C ASN A 114 -14.16 -2.33 12.15
N TYR A 115 -13.72 -1.19 11.59
CA TYR A 115 -12.55 -1.11 10.72
C TYR A 115 -11.28 -0.88 11.53
N ARG A 116 -10.17 -1.45 11.08
CA ARG A 116 -8.85 -1.01 11.51
C ARG A 116 -8.54 0.31 10.81
N ILE A 117 -8.44 1.40 11.57
CA ILE A 117 -8.23 2.74 11.03
C ILE A 117 -6.78 3.14 11.24
N LEU A 118 -6.06 3.31 10.13
CA LEU A 118 -4.75 3.95 10.09
C LEU A 118 -4.92 5.41 9.68
N THR A 119 -4.02 6.27 10.14
CA THR A 119 -4.02 7.70 9.79
C THR A 119 -2.63 8.14 9.37
N ALA A 120 -2.56 8.99 8.37
CA ALA A 120 -1.34 9.63 7.90
C ALA A 120 -1.57 11.14 7.71
N SER A 121 -0.56 11.94 8.03
CA SER A 121 -0.58 13.40 7.88
C SER A 121 0.04 13.89 6.57
N SER A 122 0.53 12.97 5.74
CA SER A 122 1.13 13.29 4.44
C SER A 122 1.04 12.09 3.48
N GLY A 123 1.23 12.37 2.17
CA GLY A 123 1.30 11.31 1.16
C GLY A 123 2.46 10.34 1.37
N GLU A 124 3.62 10.82 1.82
CA GLU A 124 4.79 9.97 2.11
C GLU A 124 4.53 9.02 3.28
N GLU A 125 3.93 9.52 4.36
CA GLU A 125 3.54 8.70 5.51
C GLU A 125 2.50 7.65 5.10
N ALA A 126 1.54 8.04 4.25
CA ALA A 126 0.54 7.14 3.71
C ALA A 126 1.16 5.98 2.90
N LEU A 127 2.14 6.26 2.04
CA LEU A 127 2.86 5.22 1.28
C LEU A 127 3.64 4.28 2.20
N ASN A 128 4.25 4.79 3.26
CA ASN A 128 4.92 3.95 4.26
C ASN A 128 3.94 3.01 4.97
N LEU A 129 2.77 3.51 5.37
CA LEU A 129 1.75 2.68 6.02
C LEU A 129 1.16 1.62 5.07
N LEU A 130 0.96 1.97 3.79
CA LEU A 130 0.53 1.02 2.75
C LEU A 130 1.53 -0.11 2.54
N ALA A 131 2.82 0.19 2.67
CA ALA A 131 3.88 -0.82 2.58
C ALA A 131 3.87 -1.77 3.79
N LEU A 132 3.59 -1.24 4.97
CA LEU A 132 3.63 -2.00 6.23
C LEU A 132 2.34 -2.76 6.53
N HIS A 133 1.20 -2.34 5.97
CA HIS A 133 -0.11 -2.88 6.30
C HIS A 133 -0.94 -3.19 5.05
N PRO A 134 -1.71 -4.29 5.05
CA PRO A 134 -2.69 -4.55 3.99
C PRO A 134 -3.85 -3.55 4.14
N VAL A 135 -3.93 -2.58 3.24
CA VAL A 135 -4.96 -1.54 3.24
C VAL A 135 -5.97 -1.83 2.13
N GLY A 136 -7.23 -2.00 2.49
CA GLY A 136 -8.32 -2.23 1.53
C GLY A 136 -8.86 -0.93 0.92
N VAL A 137 -8.88 0.15 1.71
CA VAL A 137 -9.44 1.45 1.30
C VAL A 137 -8.51 2.58 1.72
N VAL A 138 -8.25 3.53 0.82
CA VAL A 138 -7.59 4.80 1.11
C VAL A 138 -8.60 5.93 0.90
N LEU A 139 -8.76 6.79 1.90
CA LEU A 139 -9.50 8.06 1.80
C LEU A 139 -8.52 9.21 2.06
N SER A 140 -8.21 9.99 1.04
CA SER A 140 -7.22 11.06 1.09
C SER A 140 -7.85 12.42 0.88
N ASP A 141 -7.41 13.41 1.63
CA ASP A 141 -7.61 14.80 1.25
C ASP A 141 -6.94 15.08 -0.10
N GLN A 142 -7.51 16.02 -0.86
CA GLN A 142 -6.98 16.45 -2.15
C GLN A 142 -5.80 17.41 -2.01
N ARG A 143 -5.85 18.32 -1.03
CA ARG A 143 -4.88 19.39 -0.88
C ARG A 143 -4.01 19.18 0.34
N MET A 144 -2.84 18.61 0.11
CA MET A 144 -1.84 18.43 1.17
C MET A 144 -0.51 19.05 0.74
N PRO A 145 0.31 19.53 1.67
CA PRO A 145 1.66 19.99 1.38
C PRO A 145 2.52 18.86 0.77
N GLY A 146 3.34 19.20 -0.21
CA GLY A 146 4.25 18.26 -0.88
C GLY A 146 3.56 17.40 -1.92
N MET A 147 2.85 16.35 -1.52
CA MET A 147 2.16 15.42 -2.40
C MET A 147 0.65 15.62 -2.29
N SER A 148 -0.02 15.94 -3.39
CA SER A 148 -1.48 16.03 -3.46
C SER A 148 -2.15 14.67 -3.34
N GLY A 149 -3.45 14.66 -2.96
CA GLY A 149 -4.23 13.42 -2.90
C GLY A 149 -4.30 12.70 -4.24
N SER A 150 -4.44 13.42 -5.35
CA SER A 150 -4.43 12.82 -6.69
C SER A 150 -3.10 12.13 -7.01
N GLU A 151 -1.97 12.76 -6.70
CA GLU A 151 -0.64 12.16 -6.89
C GLU A 151 -0.44 10.92 -6.03
N LEU A 152 -0.85 10.98 -4.76
CA LEU A 152 -0.85 9.81 -3.86
C LEU A 152 -1.69 8.68 -4.44
N LEU A 153 -2.94 8.94 -4.82
CA LEU A 153 -3.85 7.90 -5.30
C LEU A 153 -3.43 7.30 -6.65
N ALA A 154 -2.75 8.08 -7.51
CA ALA A 154 -2.12 7.56 -8.72
C ALA A 154 -1.00 6.57 -8.40
N GLN A 155 -0.15 6.86 -7.41
CA GLN A 155 0.88 5.93 -6.93
C GLN A 155 0.27 4.68 -6.28
N VAL A 156 -0.76 4.85 -5.45
CA VAL A 156 -1.50 3.72 -4.84
C VAL A 156 -2.06 2.81 -5.92
N ARG A 157 -2.63 3.37 -7.00
CA ARG A 157 -3.11 2.57 -8.13
C ARG A 157 -2.02 1.71 -8.78
N ALA A 158 -0.85 2.31 -8.99
CA ALA A 158 0.28 1.61 -9.62
C ALA A 158 0.82 0.47 -8.74
N MET A 159 0.96 0.72 -7.44
CA MET A 159 1.58 -0.22 -6.49
C MET A 159 0.58 -1.20 -5.88
N TYR A 160 -0.64 -0.74 -5.59
CA TYR A 160 -1.69 -1.50 -4.89
C TYR A 160 -3.02 -1.46 -5.67
N PRO A 161 -3.09 -2.06 -6.87
CA PRO A 161 -4.23 -1.89 -7.81
C PRO A 161 -5.57 -2.35 -7.24
N LYS A 162 -5.58 -3.29 -6.30
CA LYS A 162 -6.79 -3.79 -5.64
C LYS A 162 -7.32 -2.82 -4.57
N THR A 163 -6.48 -1.98 -3.97
CA THR A 163 -6.88 -1.00 -2.96
C THR A 163 -7.85 0.01 -3.56
N VAL A 164 -8.99 0.21 -2.93
CA VAL A 164 -9.99 1.19 -3.35
C VAL A 164 -9.56 2.59 -2.92
N ARG A 165 -9.59 3.53 -3.84
CA ARG A 165 -9.06 4.88 -3.72
C ARG A 165 -10.18 5.91 -3.73
N MET A 166 -10.28 6.66 -2.64
CA MET A 166 -11.30 7.70 -2.44
C MET A 166 -10.63 9.04 -2.15
N VAL A 167 -11.21 10.12 -2.63
CA VAL A 167 -10.75 11.46 -2.34
C VAL A 167 -11.81 12.25 -1.58
N LEU A 168 -11.37 13.05 -0.63
CA LEU A 168 -12.18 14.02 0.09
C LEU A 168 -11.70 15.42 -0.32
N SER A 169 -12.58 16.30 -0.82
CA SER A 169 -12.17 17.61 -1.31
C SER A 169 -13.20 18.69 -1.05
N GLY A 170 -12.75 19.93 -0.92
CA GLY A 170 -13.64 21.11 -0.95
C GLY A 170 -14.14 21.42 -2.38
N TYR A 171 -15.06 22.37 -2.49
CA TYR A 171 -15.74 22.76 -3.74
C TYR A 171 -14.84 23.25 -4.87
N THR A 172 -13.56 23.54 -4.63
CA THR A 172 -12.63 24.08 -5.63
C THR A 172 -11.69 23.01 -6.16
N GLY A 173 -11.88 22.55 -7.39
CA GLY A 173 -10.97 21.57 -8.04
C GLY A 173 -11.67 20.44 -8.77
N LEU A 174 -12.95 20.60 -9.10
CA LEU A 174 -13.76 19.57 -9.77
C LEU A 174 -13.20 19.14 -11.14
N ASP A 175 -12.56 20.03 -11.88
CA ASP A 175 -12.06 19.71 -13.24
C ASP A 175 -10.89 18.71 -13.19
N SER A 176 -9.93 18.92 -12.31
CA SER A 176 -8.79 17.99 -12.14
C SER A 176 -9.21 16.62 -11.55
N LEU A 177 -10.25 16.62 -10.72
CA LEU A 177 -10.83 15.41 -10.15
C LEU A 177 -11.62 14.60 -11.18
N THR A 178 -12.31 15.26 -12.09
CA THR A 178 -13.04 14.61 -13.20
C THR A 178 -12.07 13.83 -14.09
N GLU A 179 -10.91 14.39 -14.40
CA GLU A 179 -9.87 13.67 -15.14
C GLU A 179 -9.33 12.46 -14.38
N ALA A 180 -9.06 12.59 -13.08
CA ALA A 180 -8.55 11.50 -12.24
C ALA A 180 -9.57 10.35 -12.09
N ILE A 181 -10.87 10.67 -12.01
CA ILE A 181 -11.96 9.68 -12.05
C ILE A 181 -11.99 8.99 -13.42
N ASN A 182 -11.94 9.74 -14.52
CA ASN A 182 -11.98 9.19 -15.87
C ASN A 182 -10.77 8.30 -16.18
N ARG A 183 -9.61 8.61 -15.61
CA ARG A 183 -8.40 7.74 -15.68
C ARG A 183 -8.47 6.53 -14.75
N GLY A 184 -9.51 6.40 -13.94
CA GLY A 184 -9.67 5.30 -12.96
C GLY A 184 -8.69 5.38 -11.78
N GLU A 185 -8.10 6.53 -11.54
CA GLU A 185 -7.20 6.77 -10.42
C GLU A 185 -7.97 6.86 -9.10
N ILE A 186 -9.20 7.39 -9.15
CA ILE A 186 -10.11 7.59 -8.03
C ILE A 186 -11.39 6.79 -8.27
N SER A 187 -11.80 6.02 -7.26
CA SER A 187 -13.01 5.19 -7.29
C SER A 187 -14.26 5.94 -6.83
N ARG A 188 -14.09 6.92 -5.95
CA ARG A 188 -15.16 7.75 -5.40
C ARG A 188 -14.62 9.08 -4.90
N PHE A 189 -15.45 10.11 -5.08
CA PHE A 189 -15.22 11.47 -4.61
C PHE A 189 -16.25 11.83 -3.54
N LEU A 190 -15.80 12.52 -2.49
CA LEU A 190 -16.61 13.06 -1.40
C LEU A 190 -16.30 14.54 -1.20
N THR A 191 -17.31 15.33 -0.82
CA THR A 191 -17.17 16.78 -0.61
C THR A 191 -16.97 17.14 0.85
N LYS A 192 -16.16 18.16 1.12
CA LYS A 192 -16.10 18.87 2.40
C LYS A 192 -17.03 20.11 2.33
N PRO A 193 -17.92 20.36 3.29
CA PRO A 193 -18.24 19.54 4.47
C PRO A 193 -19.07 18.29 4.10
N TRP A 194 -18.91 17.22 4.84
CA TRP A 194 -19.63 15.96 4.63
C TRP A 194 -20.74 15.73 5.63
N GLN A 195 -21.69 14.86 5.28
CA GLN A 195 -22.60 14.23 6.23
C GLN A 195 -21.97 12.91 6.71
N ASN A 196 -22.14 12.58 8.00
CA ASN A 196 -21.53 11.37 8.56
C ASN A 196 -22.01 10.09 7.86
N ASP A 197 -23.30 10.03 7.52
CA ASP A 197 -23.91 8.88 6.85
C ASP A 197 -23.32 8.67 5.44
N ASP A 198 -23.00 9.76 4.72
CA ASP A 198 -22.38 9.70 3.41
C ASP A 198 -20.97 9.07 3.46
N ILE A 199 -20.19 9.42 4.49
CA ILE A 199 -18.87 8.82 4.72
C ILE A 199 -19.01 7.33 5.03
N ILE A 200 -19.91 6.96 5.93
CA ILE A 200 -20.13 5.57 6.34
C ILE A 200 -20.56 4.73 5.14
N GLU A 201 -21.54 5.20 4.38
CA GLU A 201 -22.03 4.49 3.20
C GLU A 201 -20.94 4.35 2.12
N ALA A 202 -20.20 5.43 1.86
CA ALA A 202 -19.12 5.42 0.88
C ALA A 202 -18.00 4.43 1.24
N VAL A 203 -17.63 4.37 2.52
CA VAL A 203 -16.59 3.44 3.00
C VAL A 203 -17.09 1.98 2.97
N ARG A 204 -18.35 1.71 3.33
CA ARG A 204 -18.96 0.38 3.20
C ARG A 204 -18.98 -0.10 1.76
N ASP A 205 -19.35 0.77 0.80
CA ASP A 205 -19.31 0.48 -0.63
C ASP A 205 -17.89 0.19 -1.11
N ALA A 206 -16.92 0.98 -0.65
CA ALA A 206 -15.52 0.77 -0.99
C ALA A 206 -15.02 -0.61 -0.54
N PHE A 207 -15.35 -1.04 0.69
CA PHE A 207 -14.96 -2.37 1.16
C PHE A 207 -15.68 -3.50 0.42
N ARG A 208 -16.93 -3.32 0.00
CA ARG A 208 -17.63 -4.30 -0.87
C ARG A 208 -16.89 -4.49 -2.20
N ARG A 209 -16.46 -3.39 -2.83
CA ARG A 209 -15.67 -3.44 -4.08
C ARG A 209 -14.31 -4.09 -3.88
N TYR A 210 -13.64 -3.77 -2.76
CA TYR A 210 -12.36 -4.39 -2.41
C TYR A 210 -12.51 -5.90 -2.28
N ALA A 211 -13.48 -6.38 -1.51
CA ALA A 211 -13.75 -7.80 -1.34
C ALA A 211 -13.99 -8.53 -2.67
N GLN A 212 -14.75 -7.92 -3.59
CA GLN A 212 -14.97 -8.45 -4.94
C GLN A 212 -13.67 -8.55 -5.75
N SER A 213 -12.80 -7.53 -5.65
CA SER A 213 -11.52 -7.51 -6.38
C SER A 213 -10.51 -8.54 -5.88
N VAL A 214 -10.60 -8.93 -4.61
CA VAL A 214 -9.74 -9.95 -4.00
C VAL A 214 -10.28 -11.36 -4.29
N GLY A 215 -11.61 -11.55 -4.26
CA GLY A 215 -12.25 -12.85 -4.51
C GLY A 215 -12.23 -13.31 -5.98
N SER A 216 -12.03 -12.40 -6.93
CA SER A 216 -12.00 -12.71 -8.38
C SER A 216 -10.64 -13.19 -8.90
N GLY A 217 -9.65 -13.37 -8.02
CA GLY A 217 -8.27 -13.72 -8.37
C GLY A 217 -7.82 -15.10 -7.87
N SER A 218 -8.77 -16.00 -7.62
CA SER A 218 -8.50 -17.41 -7.25
C SER A 218 -8.75 -18.34 -8.40
#